data_c00a7dede7dfcf899b5f0644ebd0ca2e
#
_entry.id   c00a7dede7dfcf899b5f0644ebd0ca2e
#
_cell.length_a   1.000
_cell.length_b   1.000
_cell.length_c   1.000
_cell.angle_alpha   90.00
_cell.angle_beta   90.00
_cell.angle_gamma   90.00
#
_symmetry.space_group_name_H-M   'P 1'
#
loop_
_entity.id
_entity.type
_entity.pdbx_description
1 polymer ?
#
loop_
_entity_poly.entity_id
_entity_poly.type
_entity_poly.pdbx_seq_one_letter_code
_entity_poly.pdbx_strand_id
1 'polypeptide(L)'
;NLGFLVAHVTEKLKRLAEGQKGPHLQVEDWPGGEASEGMSFDQLGKARLKSFSDLVRYLEYKLLGPETGEGEGDRGWTARQAKGTLEAFVRRLRSSVENVAHLVRGDRPGSPPDPLSGKAQVHVVDLAKLSPQAQMFVVGSLLKDLFERKERGQYRGRVFIVLDELGYLPFAQSGG
;
A
#
# COMPACT_ATOMS: atom_id res chain seq x y z
N ASN A 1 -14.64 -10.75 7.79
CA ASN A 1 -14.98 -9.68 6.82
C ASN A 1 -13.69 -9.01 6.32
N LEU A 2 -13.43 -9.14 5.01
CA LEU A 2 -12.20 -8.64 4.38
C LEU A 2 -12.04 -7.11 4.54
N GLY A 3 -13.11 -6.35 4.39
CA GLY A 3 -13.07 -4.88 4.55
C GLY A 3 -12.63 -4.44 5.95
N PHE A 4 -13.08 -5.15 6.98
CA PHE A 4 -12.62 -4.90 8.34
C PHE A 4 -11.12 -5.19 8.51
N LEU A 5 -10.64 -6.30 7.93
CA LEU A 5 -9.22 -6.65 7.99
C LEU A 5 -8.35 -5.59 7.28
N VAL A 6 -8.77 -5.13 6.09
CA VAL A 6 -8.07 -4.06 5.36
C VAL A 6 -7.96 -2.80 6.22
N ALA A 7 -9.07 -2.35 6.82
CA ALA A 7 -9.08 -1.16 7.67
C ALA A 7 -8.17 -1.33 8.89
N HIS A 8 -8.22 -2.50 9.55
CA HIS A 8 -7.39 -2.81 10.71
C HIS A 8 -5.89 -2.82 10.38
N VAL A 9 -5.49 -3.51 9.30
CA VAL A 9 -4.09 -3.56 8.85
C VAL A 9 -3.60 -2.17 8.45
N THR A 10 -4.43 -1.38 7.75
CA THR A 10 -4.10 -0.01 7.37
C THR A 10 -3.83 0.86 8.59
N GLU A 11 -4.67 0.76 9.61
CA GLU A 11 -4.51 1.51 10.86
C GLU A 11 -3.23 1.11 11.60
N LYS A 12 -2.92 -0.20 11.63
CA LYS A 12 -1.65 -0.69 12.20
C LYS A 12 -0.43 -0.13 11.48
N LEU A 13 -0.44 -0.14 10.15
CA LEU A 13 0.66 0.41 9.34
C LEU A 13 0.80 1.93 9.55
N LYS A 14 -0.29 2.68 9.65
CA LYS A 14 -0.25 4.10 9.98
C LYS A 14 0.43 4.35 11.33
N ARG A 15 0.04 3.62 12.37
CA ARG A 15 0.64 3.72 13.70
C ARG A 15 2.12 3.36 13.71
N LEU A 16 2.52 2.34 12.94
CA LEU A 16 3.94 2.01 12.79
C LEU A 16 4.74 3.13 12.12
N ALA A 17 4.14 3.82 11.16
CA ALA A 17 4.77 4.93 10.47
C ALA A 17 4.83 6.21 11.30
N GLU A 18 3.94 6.35 12.30
CA GLU A 18 3.92 7.51 13.20
C GLU A 18 5.23 7.63 13.99
N GLY A 19 5.86 8.80 13.90
CA GLY A 19 7.11 9.07 14.60
C GLY A 19 8.38 8.55 13.93
N GLN A 20 8.27 7.78 12.85
CA GLN A 20 9.44 7.34 12.09
C GLN A 20 9.92 8.45 11.14
N LYS A 21 11.23 8.68 11.15
CA LYS A 21 11.90 9.64 10.26
C LYS A 21 12.64 8.87 9.18
N GLY A 22 12.32 9.16 7.93
CA GLY A 22 13.00 8.56 6.80
C GLY A 22 12.06 7.96 5.74
N PRO A 23 12.61 7.56 4.60
CA PRO A 23 11.82 7.09 3.47
C PRO A 23 11.33 5.64 3.60
N HIS A 24 11.82 4.90 4.60
CA HIS A 24 11.51 3.48 4.76
C HIS A 24 10.76 3.23 6.05
N LEU A 25 9.72 2.40 5.98
CA LEU A 25 9.05 1.88 7.16
C LEU A 25 9.99 0.91 7.90
N GLN A 26 10.32 1.23 9.14
CA GLN A 26 11.07 0.35 10.03
C GLN A 26 10.10 -0.54 10.80
N VAL A 27 10.40 -1.82 10.85
CA VAL A 27 9.61 -2.81 11.58
C VAL A 27 10.50 -3.56 12.54
N GLU A 28 9.92 -3.96 13.66
CA GLU A 28 10.53 -4.83 14.66
C GLU A 28 10.03 -6.26 14.46
N ASP A 29 10.75 -7.23 15.01
CA ASP A 29 10.35 -8.65 15.00
C ASP A 29 10.20 -9.27 13.62
N TRP A 30 11.03 -8.87 12.65
CA TRP A 30 11.14 -9.63 11.43
C TRP A 30 11.87 -10.95 11.71
N PRO A 31 11.27 -12.11 11.47
CA PRO A 31 11.96 -13.38 11.67
C PRO A 31 13.11 -13.46 10.67
N GLY A 32 14.29 -13.67 11.18
CA GLY A 32 15.52 -13.80 10.40
C GLY A 32 15.55 -15.03 9.49
N GLY A 33 14.60 -15.14 8.57
CA GLY A 33 14.71 -15.95 7.36
C GLY A 33 15.50 -15.14 6.34
N GLU A 34 16.14 -15.81 5.39
CA GLU A 34 16.97 -15.19 4.36
C GLU A 34 16.37 -13.87 3.89
N ALA A 35 17.09 -12.79 4.22
CA ALA A 35 16.68 -11.47 3.80
C ALA A 35 16.53 -11.49 2.28
N SER A 36 15.37 -11.12 1.76
CA SER A 36 15.23 -10.92 0.32
C SER A 36 16.28 -9.90 -0.12
N GLU A 37 16.83 -10.07 -1.31
CA GLU A 37 17.78 -9.09 -1.85
C GLU A 37 17.27 -7.68 -1.62
N GLY A 38 17.98 -6.90 -0.81
CA GLY A 38 17.62 -5.53 -0.46
C GLY A 38 17.07 -5.29 0.94
N MET A 39 16.75 -6.28 1.77
CA MET A 39 16.47 -6.06 3.20
C MET A 39 17.77 -5.86 3.97
N SER A 40 17.92 -4.72 4.61
CA SER A 40 19.01 -4.49 5.57
C SER A 40 18.45 -4.59 6.99
N PHE A 41 19.03 -5.50 7.76
CA PHE A 41 18.86 -5.55 9.21
C PHE A 41 19.87 -4.60 9.83
N ASP A 42 19.45 -3.78 10.79
CA ASP A 42 20.37 -3.07 11.64
C ASP A 42 20.77 -3.97 12.82
N GLN A 43 21.80 -3.54 13.59
CA GLN A 43 22.33 -4.31 14.73
C GLN A 43 21.31 -4.49 15.87
N LEU A 44 20.12 -3.88 15.77
CA LEU A 44 19.06 -3.91 16.77
C LEU A 44 17.90 -4.85 16.40
N GLY A 45 18.03 -5.62 15.33
CA GLY A 45 16.97 -6.53 14.87
C GLY A 45 15.79 -5.83 14.20
N LYS A 46 15.95 -4.56 13.81
CA LYS A 46 14.96 -3.80 13.07
C LYS A 46 15.16 -4.00 11.57
N ALA A 47 14.10 -4.32 10.86
CA ALA A 47 14.12 -4.41 9.41
C ALA A 47 13.56 -3.12 8.77
N ARG A 48 14.11 -2.75 7.62
CA ARG A 48 13.61 -1.64 6.79
C ARG A 48 12.90 -2.20 5.58
N LEU A 49 11.64 -1.88 5.45
CA LEU A 49 10.87 -2.26 4.26
C LEU A 49 11.18 -1.27 3.14
N LYS A 50 11.84 -1.73 2.07
CA LYS A 50 12.29 -0.87 0.96
C LYS A 50 11.39 -0.99 -0.26
N SER A 51 10.64 -2.07 -0.37
CA SER A 51 9.79 -2.37 -1.51
C SER A 51 8.37 -2.75 -1.08
N PHE A 52 7.46 -2.75 -2.03
CA PHE A 52 6.11 -3.26 -1.82
C PHE A 52 6.12 -4.77 -1.52
N SER A 53 7.04 -5.51 -2.13
CA SER A 53 7.23 -6.93 -1.86
C SER A 53 7.65 -7.19 -0.41
N ASP A 54 8.55 -6.37 0.14
CA ASP A 54 8.95 -6.48 1.56
C ASP A 54 7.76 -6.25 2.49
N LEU A 55 6.93 -5.24 2.17
CA LEU A 55 5.70 -4.97 2.92
C LEU A 55 4.75 -6.17 2.89
N VAL A 56 4.55 -6.77 1.72
CA VAL A 56 3.66 -7.95 1.58
C VAL A 56 4.18 -9.13 2.39
N ARG A 57 5.49 -9.42 2.32
CA ARG A 57 6.13 -10.49 3.13
C ARG A 57 6.00 -10.23 4.63
N TYR A 58 6.22 -9.00 5.07
CA TYR A 58 6.04 -8.60 6.46
C TYR A 58 4.59 -8.81 6.93
N LEU A 59 3.62 -8.38 6.14
CA LEU A 59 2.21 -8.57 6.46
C LEU A 59 1.82 -10.04 6.50
N GLU A 60 2.35 -10.83 5.58
CA GLU A 60 2.14 -12.28 5.59
C GLU A 60 2.63 -12.92 6.88
N TYR A 61 3.86 -12.61 7.28
CA TYR A 61 4.40 -13.09 8.55
C TYR A 61 3.54 -12.66 9.74
N LYS A 62 3.14 -11.39 9.81
CA LYS A 62 2.30 -10.90 10.91
C LYS A 62 0.90 -11.52 10.93
N LEU A 63 0.35 -11.88 9.79
CA LEU A 63 -1.01 -12.42 9.67
C LEU A 63 -1.06 -13.95 9.76
N LEU A 64 -0.08 -14.65 9.20
CA LEU A 64 -0.10 -16.10 9.09
C LEU A 64 0.95 -16.81 9.97
N GLY A 65 1.93 -16.06 10.48
CA GLY A 65 3.09 -16.62 11.20
C GLY A 65 4.23 -17.02 10.29
N PRO A 66 5.26 -17.68 10.83
CA PRO A 66 6.42 -18.13 10.07
C PRO A 66 6.04 -19.20 9.03
N GLU A 67 6.76 -19.22 7.90
CA GLU A 67 6.55 -20.19 6.81
C GLU A 67 6.73 -21.66 7.25
N THR A 68 7.41 -21.89 8.36
CA THR A 68 7.63 -23.24 8.93
C THR A 68 6.36 -23.91 9.44
N GLY A 69 5.22 -23.21 9.44
CA GLY A 69 3.93 -23.76 9.85
C GLY A 69 3.75 -23.95 11.37
N GLU A 70 4.77 -23.71 12.17
CA GLU A 70 4.76 -23.88 13.63
C GLU A 70 4.42 -22.60 14.40
N GLY A 71 3.56 -21.75 13.86
CA GLY A 71 3.16 -20.51 14.53
C GLY A 71 1.83 -19.97 14.07
N GLU A 72 1.13 -19.34 14.98
CA GLU A 72 -0.03 -18.51 14.65
C GLU A 72 0.45 -17.08 14.35
N GLY A 73 -0.27 -16.39 13.45
CA GLY A 73 -0.05 -14.98 13.21
C GLY A 73 -0.22 -14.14 14.50
N ASP A 74 0.36 -12.96 14.49
CA ASP A 74 0.28 -12.02 15.60
C ASP A 74 -1.19 -11.61 15.84
N ARG A 75 -1.70 -11.93 17.05
CA ARG A 75 -3.09 -11.66 17.43
C ARG A 75 -3.47 -10.19 17.30
N GLY A 76 -2.52 -9.30 17.48
CA GLY A 76 -2.72 -7.86 17.31
C GLY A 76 -2.94 -7.44 15.86
N TRP A 77 -2.48 -8.25 14.88
CA TRP A 77 -2.63 -8.01 13.45
C TRP A 77 -3.78 -8.77 12.82
N THR A 78 -4.04 -9.98 13.30
CA THR A 78 -5.08 -10.87 12.74
C THR A 78 -6.50 -10.37 13.02
N ALA A 79 -6.67 -9.48 14.00
CA ALA A 79 -7.98 -8.96 14.43
C ALA A 79 -9.00 -10.08 14.69
N ARG A 80 -8.52 -11.24 15.16
CA ARG A 80 -9.32 -12.47 15.42
C ARG A 80 -10.09 -12.98 14.18
N GLN A 81 -9.58 -12.66 12.97
CA GLN A 81 -10.19 -13.20 11.76
C GLN A 81 -9.84 -14.68 11.58
N ALA A 82 -10.74 -15.42 10.95
CA ALA A 82 -10.51 -16.82 10.62
C ALA A 82 -9.32 -16.95 9.63
N LYS A 83 -8.54 -18.02 9.78
CA LYS A 83 -7.33 -18.31 8.97
C LYS A 83 -7.60 -18.19 7.47
N GLY A 84 -8.70 -18.75 6.97
CA GLY A 84 -9.06 -18.64 5.55
C GLY A 84 -9.28 -17.20 5.06
N THR A 85 -9.75 -16.28 5.93
CA THR A 85 -9.85 -14.84 5.58
C THR A 85 -8.48 -14.20 5.49
N LEU A 86 -7.56 -14.54 6.39
CA LEU A 86 -6.18 -14.06 6.39
C LEU A 86 -5.43 -14.55 5.15
N GLU A 87 -5.53 -15.83 4.84
CA GLU A 87 -4.94 -16.44 3.65
C GLU A 87 -5.47 -15.80 2.35
N ALA A 88 -6.79 -15.57 2.27
CA ALA A 88 -7.39 -14.90 1.12
C ALA A 88 -6.90 -13.46 0.96
N PHE A 89 -6.69 -12.74 2.06
CA PHE A 89 -6.14 -11.40 2.05
C PHE A 89 -4.68 -11.40 1.56
N VAL A 90 -3.82 -12.24 2.13
CA VAL A 90 -2.41 -12.36 1.74
C VAL A 90 -2.27 -12.77 0.27
N ARG A 91 -3.07 -13.74 -0.20
CA ARG A 91 -3.08 -14.13 -1.61
C ARG A 91 -3.41 -12.97 -2.54
N ARG A 92 -4.37 -12.11 -2.19
CA ARG A 92 -4.70 -10.91 -2.97
C ARG A 92 -3.56 -9.89 -2.97
N LEU A 93 -2.90 -9.70 -1.82
CA LEU A 93 -1.73 -8.84 -1.75
C LEU A 93 -0.60 -9.36 -2.63
N ARG A 94 -0.28 -10.64 -2.57
CA ARG A 94 0.73 -11.27 -3.43
C ARG A 94 0.41 -11.09 -4.92
N SER A 95 -0.83 -11.35 -5.32
CA SER A 95 -1.28 -11.15 -6.69
C SER A 95 -1.16 -9.70 -7.16
N SER A 96 -1.26 -8.72 -6.26
CA SER A 96 -1.11 -7.31 -6.63
C SER A 96 0.36 -6.87 -6.77
N VAL A 97 1.32 -7.62 -6.21
CA VAL A 97 2.75 -7.27 -6.31
C VAL A 97 3.19 -7.10 -7.77
N GLU A 98 2.87 -8.06 -8.62
CA GLU A 98 3.26 -8.04 -10.04
C GLU A 98 2.73 -6.80 -10.78
N ASN A 99 1.55 -6.33 -10.37
CA ASN A 99 0.87 -5.23 -11.04
C ASN A 99 1.26 -3.84 -10.53
N VAL A 100 1.57 -3.70 -9.23
CA VAL A 100 1.76 -2.38 -8.62
C VAL A 100 3.12 -2.17 -7.96
N ALA A 101 3.95 -3.20 -7.78
CA ALA A 101 5.23 -3.07 -7.09
C ALA A 101 6.16 -2.02 -7.73
N HIS A 102 6.15 -1.91 -9.03
CA HIS A 102 6.95 -0.92 -9.78
C HIS A 102 6.49 0.53 -9.57
N LEU A 103 5.25 0.74 -9.09
CA LEU A 103 4.69 2.05 -8.79
C LEU A 103 4.97 2.49 -7.33
N VAL A 104 5.30 1.53 -6.47
CA VAL A 104 5.55 1.78 -5.05
C VAL A 104 7.05 1.67 -4.79
N ARG A 105 7.69 2.80 -4.57
CA ARG A 105 9.14 2.85 -4.34
C ARG A 105 9.44 3.42 -2.97
N GLY A 106 10.08 2.63 -2.12
CA GLY A 106 10.60 3.06 -0.83
C GLY A 106 12.09 3.41 -0.83
N ASP A 107 12.77 3.21 -1.95
CA ASP A 107 14.23 3.34 -2.10
C ASP A 107 14.69 4.73 -2.56
N ARG A 108 13.76 5.59 -2.95
CA ARG A 108 14.07 6.95 -3.41
C ARG A 108 13.49 7.99 -2.47
N PRO A 109 14.34 8.86 -1.90
CA PRO A 109 13.82 10.05 -1.25
C PRO A 109 13.20 10.94 -2.33
N GLY A 110 11.94 11.23 -2.20
CA GLY A 110 11.23 12.11 -3.11
C GLY A 110 9.76 12.15 -2.74
N SER A 111 9.17 13.32 -2.77
CA SER A 111 7.73 13.43 -2.74
C SER A 111 7.18 12.86 -4.04
N PRO A 112 6.09 12.10 -4.01
CA PRO A 112 5.40 11.74 -5.24
C PRO A 112 5.09 13.03 -6.02
N PRO A 113 5.04 12.96 -7.35
CA PRO A 113 4.65 14.12 -8.14
C PRO A 113 3.31 14.62 -7.62
N ASP A 114 3.31 15.85 -7.11
CA ASP A 114 2.12 16.48 -6.60
C ASP A 114 1.39 17.14 -7.77
N PRO A 115 0.30 16.58 -8.28
CA PRO A 115 -0.44 17.16 -9.39
C PRO A 115 -1.07 18.51 -9.05
N LEU A 116 -1.08 18.89 -7.78
CA LEU A 116 -1.55 20.19 -7.32
C LEU A 116 -0.41 21.17 -7.03
N SER A 117 0.86 20.71 -7.07
CA SER A 117 2.01 21.56 -6.87
C SER A 117 2.36 22.26 -8.18
N GLY A 118 2.29 23.56 -8.17
CA GLY A 118 2.74 24.36 -9.30
C GLY A 118 1.70 25.39 -9.77
N LYS A 119 2.12 26.17 -10.76
CA LYS A 119 1.28 27.24 -11.36
C LYS A 119 0.39 26.75 -12.51
N ALA A 120 0.52 25.46 -12.88
CA ALA A 120 -0.27 24.90 -13.98
C ALA A 120 -1.74 24.77 -13.58
N GLN A 121 -2.62 25.21 -14.44
CA GLN A 121 -4.07 25.12 -14.24
C GLN A 121 -4.63 23.77 -14.68
N VAL A 122 -3.90 23.04 -15.52
CA VAL A 122 -4.27 21.73 -16.04
C VAL A 122 -3.13 20.76 -15.81
N HIS A 123 -3.44 19.63 -15.21
CA HIS A 123 -2.51 18.51 -15.02
C HIS A 123 -3.08 17.27 -15.73
N VAL A 124 -2.28 16.67 -16.56
CA VAL A 124 -2.65 15.43 -17.30
C VAL A 124 -1.83 14.28 -16.73
N VAL A 125 -2.52 13.21 -16.34
CA VAL A 125 -1.91 11.95 -15.90
C VAL A 125 -2.22 10.90 -16.96
N ASP A 126 -1.21 10.55 -17.76
CA ASP A 126 -1.35 9.51 -18.79
C ASP A 126 -1.10 8.13 -18.16
N LEU A 127 -2.10 7.26 -18.25
CA LEU A 127 -2.10 5.90 -17.70
C LEU A 127 -2.11 4.81 -18.78
N ALA A 128 -2.06 5.18 -20.06
CA ALA A 128 -2.27 4.25 -21.18
C ALA A 128 -1.29 3.06 -21.21
N LYS A 129 -0.08 3.25 -20.63
CA LYS A 129 0.95 2.18 -20.59
C LYS A 129 0.86 1.27 -19.36
N LEU A 130 -0.06 1.51 -18.46
CA LEU A 130 -0.22 0.73 -17.24
C LEU A 130 -1.23 -0.40 -17.43
N SER A 131 -1.03 -1.50 -16.70
CA SER A 131 -2.06 -2.56 -16.60
C SER A 131 -3.35 -2.00 -15.96
N PRO A 132 -4.53 -2.60 -16.21
CA PRO A 132 -5.78 -2.12 -15.62
C PRO A 132 -5.73 -2.02 -14.09
N GLN A 133 -5.05 -2.96 -13.41
CA GLN A 133 -4.87 -2.95 -11.96
C GLN A 133 -3.99 -1.78 -11.52
N ALA A 134 -2.91 -1.50 -12.26
CA ALA A 134 -2.03 -0.38 -11.99
C ALA A 134 -2.73 0.97 -12.23
N GLN A 135 -3.55 1.07 -13.28
CA GLN A 135 -4.39 2.25 -13.54
C GLN A 135 -5.33 2.54 -12.36
N MET A 136 -6.06 1.51 -11.90
CA MET A 136 -6.94 1.62 -10.73
C MET A 136 -6.19 2.07 -9.48
N PHE A 137 -5.00 1.51 -9.25
CA PHE A 137 -4.17 1.88 -8.10
C PHE A 137 -3.76 3.35 -8.16
N VAL A 138 -3.29 3.83 -9.31
CA VAL A 138 -2.87 5.23 -9.48
C VAL A 138 -4.06 6.17 -9.35
N VAL A 139 -5.16 5.91 -10.04
CA VAL A 139 -6.38 6.74 -9.96
C VAL A 139 -6.91 6.80 -8.54
N GLY A 140 -7.04 5.64 -7.89
CA GLY A 140 -7.52 5.55 -6.51
C GLY A 140 -6.61 6.30 -5.52
N SER A 141 -5.29 6.20 -5.69
CA SER A 141 -4.32 6.89 -4.84
C SER A 141 -4.37 8.41 -5.03
N LEU A 142 -4.44 8.88 -6.27
CA LEU A 142 -4.53 10.30 -6.57
C LEU A 142 -5.84 10.92 -6.06
N LEU A 143 -6.97 10.26 -6.29
CA LEU A 143 -8.27 10.72 -5.81
C LEU A 143 -8.29 10.77 -4.28
N LYS A 144 -7.81 9.72 -3.62
CA LYS A 144 -7.74 9.68 -2.16
C LYS A 144 -6.90 10.81 -1.59
N ASP A 145 -5.68 11.02 -2.10
CA ASP A 145 -4.79 12.11 -1.66
C ASP A 145 -5.47 13.47 -1.83
N LEU A 146 -6.11 13.68 -2.98
CA LEU A 146 -6.81 14.92 -3.31
C LEU A 146 -7.98 15.20 -2.36
N PHE A 147 -8.80 14.20 -2.06
CA PHE A 147 -9.89 14.31 -1.10
C PHE A 147 -9.38 14.58 0.32
N GLU A 148 -8.37 13.85 0.79
CA GLU A 148 -7.78 14.03 2.12
C GLU A 148 -7.20 15.44 2.30
N ARG A 149 -6.50 15.98 1.29
CA ARG A 149 -5.98 17.36 1.32
C ARG A 149 -7.10 18.39 1.34
N LYS A 150 -8.18 18.14 0.61
CA LYS A 150 -9.35 19.00 0.58
C LYS A 150 -10.03 19.04 1.96
N GLU A 151 -10.25 17.88 2.57
CA GLU A 151 -10.84 17.76 3.92
C GLU A 151 -10.00 18.44 4.99
N ARG A 152 -8.67 18.32 4.90
CA ARG A 152 -7.73 18.98 5.83
C ARG A 152 -7.59 20.49 5.57
N GLY A 153 -8.29 21.05 4.57
CA GLY A 153 -8.19 22.47 4.22
C GLY A 153 -6.85 22.89 3.61
N GLN A 154 -6.01 21.93 3.23
CA GLN A 154 -4.70 22.17 2.61
C GLN A 154 -4.86 22.70 1.17
N TYR A 155 -6.00 22.45 0.56
CA TYR A 155 -6.34 22.94 -0.76
C TYR A 155 -7.73 23.60 -0.76
N ARG A 156 -7.77 24.92 -0.98
CA ARG A 156 -9.03 25.71 -0.95
C ARG A 156 -9.63 25.95 -2.33
N GLY A 157 -8.90 25.72 -3.39
CA GLY A 157 -9.36 25.91 -4.77
C GLY A 157 -10.46 24.91 -5.19
N ARG A 158 -11.10 25.19 -6.34
CA ARG A 158 -11.98 24.23 -7.01
C ARG A 158 -11.13 23.31 -7.86
N VAL A 159 -11.42 22.01 -7.83
CA VAL A 159 -10.77 21.00 -8.66
C VAL A 159 -11.83 20.34 -9.52
N PHE A 160 -11.59 20.31 -10.82
CA PHE A 160 -12.38 19.56 -11.78
C PHE A 160 -11.55 18.33 -12.17
N ILE A 161 -12.11 17.13 -12.00
CA ILE A 161 -11.48 15.89 -12.36
C ILE A 161 -12.20 15.34 -13.58
N VAL A 162 -11.46 15.16 -14.65
CA VAL A 162 -11.96 14.51 -15.86
C VAL A 162 -11.29 13.13 -15.94
N LEU A 163 -12.09 12.09 -15.94
CA LEU A 163 -11.64 10.72 -16.13
C LEU A 163 -12.09 10.28 -17.53
N ASP A 164 -11.13 10.19 -18.42
CA ASP A 164 -11.39 9.70 -19.77
C ASP A 164 -11.41 8.16 -19.77
N GLU A 165 -12.17 7.56 -20.64
CA GLU A 165 -12.30 6.10 -20.81
C GLU A 165 -12.67 5.32 -19.54
N LEU A 166 -13.49 5.88 -18.67
CA LEU A 166 -13.96 5.22 -17.45
C LEU A 166 -14.60 3.85 -17.67
N GLY A 167 -15.16 3.63 -18.87
CA GLY A 167 -15.78 2.35 -19.26
C GLY A 167 -14.83 1.15 -19.33
N TYR A 168 -13.54 1.40 -19.39
CA TYR A 168 -12.50 0.36 -19.36
C TYR A 168 -11.98 0.05 -17.96
N LEU A 169 -12.34 0.86 -16.97
CA LEU A 169 -11.94 0.61 -15.59
C LEU A 169 -12.88 -0.43 -14.96
N PRO A 170 -12.33 -1.47 -14.29
CA PRO A 170 -13.11 -2.61 -13.78
C PRO A 170 -14.22 -2.26 -12.77
N PHE A 171 -14.21 -1.07 -12.20
CA PHE A 171 -15.29 -0.63 -11.31
C PHE A 171 -16.55 -0.16 -12.06
N ALA A 172 -16.49 0.03 -13.37
CA ALA A 172 -17.67 0.38 -14.18
C ALA A 172 -18.58 -0.83 -14.49
N GLN A 173 -18.10 -2.06 -14.21
CA GLN A 173 -18.81 -3.29 -14.54
C GLN A 173 -19.58 -3.93 -13.36
N SER A 174 -19.60 -3.33 -12.18
CA SER A 174 -20.27 -3.90 -11.00
C SER A 174 -21.75 -3.51 -10.84
N GLY A 175 -22.42 -3.10 -11.90
CA GLY A 175 -23.81 -2.66 -11.91
C GLY A 175 -24.65 -3.40 -12.96
N GLY A 176 -24.69 -4.74 -12.83
CA GLY A 176 -25.61 -5.60 -13.55
C GLY A 176 -26.29 -6.57 -12.60
#